data_6b39da3a89f8cb9bf332ab445eb0ccc6
#
_entry.id   6b39da3a89f8cb9bf332ab445eb0ccc6
#
_cell.length_a   1.000
_cell.length_b   1.000
_cell.length_c   1.000
_cell.angle_alpha   90.00
_cell.angle_beta   90.00
_cell.angle_gamma   90.00
#
_symmetry.space_group_name_H-M   'P 1'
#
loop_
_entity.id
_entity.type
_entity.pdbx_description
1 polymer ?
#
loop_
_entity_poly.entity_id
_entity_poly.type
_entity_poly.pdbx_seq_one_letter_code
_entity_poly.pdbx_strand_id
1 'polypeptide(L)'
;SPAAPLRDIVYRLRQGAGGHFPGAHRSRHGDCGMEFRSHRPLMSGGDPRRLDVQASLRDPLGGWWARLHAERTSVPVVLVADLSASMGFVGRQSRREVLADLTDSLAWSAQRGGDAFGFVGAATDLPSHWQLPPTRQRGAGRVLAQALRSHAFDEVSGRSAQGMKGV
;
A
#
# COMPACT_ATOMS: atom_id res chain seq x y z
N SER A 1 -10.36 -24.60 -4.51
CA SER A 1 -11.04 -23.66 -5.45
C SER A 1 -10.00 -22.88 -6.23
N PRO A 2 -10.22 -22.61 -7.52
CA PRO A 2 -9.33 -21.73 -8.26
C PRO A 2 -9.34 -20.35 -7.60
N ALA A 3 -8.15 -19.72 -7.51
CA ALA A 3 -8.03 -18.36 -7.00
C ALA A 3 -8.91 -17.42 -7.85
N ALA A 4 -9.61 -16.50 -7.18
CA ALA A 4 -10.38 -15.48 -7.87
C ALA A 4 -9.46 -14.62 -8.75
N PRO A 5 -9.96 -14.04 -9.84
CA PRO A 5 -9.17 -13.16 -10.67
C PRO A 5 -8.73 -11.93 -9.85
N LEU A 6 -7.49 -11.51 -10.04
CA LEU A 6 -6.96 -10.30 -9.41
C LEU A 6 -7.83 -9.10 -9.76
N ARG A 7 -8.21 -8.33 -8.76
CA ARG A 7 -8.99 -7.10 -8.92
C ARG A 7 -8.08 -5.90 -8.76
N ASP A 8 -8.25 -4.92 -9.64
CA ASP A 8 -7.54 -3.64 -9.51
C ASP A 8 -8.21 -2.81 -8.41
N ILE A 9 -7.46 -2.55 -7.34
CA ILE A 9 -7.92 -1.77 -6.20
C ILE A 9 -7.33 -0.37 -6.32
N VAL A 10 -8.18 0.61 -6.59
CA VAL A 10 -7.78 2.02 -6.68
C VAL A 10 -7.97 2.69 -5.33
N TYR A 11 -6.88 3.18 -4.76
CA TYR A 11 -6.89 3.96 -3.52
C TYR A 11 -6.26 5.33 -3.76
N ARG A 12 -6.72 6.33 -3.04
CA ARG A 12 -6.25 7.71 -3.15
C ARG A 12 -5.96 8.29 -1.78
N LEU A 13 -4.85 8.97 -1.65
CA LEU A 13 -4.53 9.73 -0.45
C LEU A 13 -5.21 11.10 -0.53
N ARG A 14 -5.86 11.53 0.55
CA ARG A 14 -6.49 12.87 0.64
C ARG A 14 -5.44 13.97 0.72
N GLN A 15 -4.29 13.68 1.29
CA GLN A 15 -3.16 14.61 1.42
C GLN A 15 -1.95 14.06 0.68
N GLY A 16 -1.05 14.95 0.25
CA GLY A 16 0.21 14.52 -0.37
C GLY A 16 1.02 13.62 0.57
N ALA A 17 1.58 12.56 0.03
CA ALA A 17 2.42 11.63 0.77
C ALA A 17 3.80 12.24 1.06
N GLY A 18 4.34 11.97 2.25
CA GLY A 18 5.73 12.26 2.59
C GLY A 18 6.56 10.99 2.41
N GLY A 19 7.21 10.83 1.27
CA GLY A 19 8.07 9.67 0.99
C GLY A 19 9.26 10.08 0.15
N HIS A 20 10.33 9.27 0.20
CA HIS A 20 11.58 9.52 -0.53
C HIS A 20 11.72 8.66 -1.80
N PHE A 21 10.76 7.77 -2.04
CA PHE A 21 10.82 6.90 -3.22
C PHE A 21 9.80 7.34 -4.27
N PRO A 22 10.15 7.34 -5.56
CA PRO A 22 9.20 7.64 -6.63
C PRO A 22 8.06 6.62 -6.65
N GLY A 23 6.83 7.08 -6.87
CA GLY A 23 5.62 6.26 -6.88
C GLY A 23 4.43 6.95 -7.54
N ALA A 24 3.23 6.43 -7.32
CA ALA A 24 2.01 6.91 -7.96
C ALA A 24 1.34 8.09 -7.25
N HIS A 25 1.71 8.39 -6.00
CA HIS A 25 1.04 9.39 -5.19
C HIS A 25 1.72 10.76 -5.25
N ARG A 26 0.91 11.83 -5.12
CA ARG A 26 1.44 13.20 -5.04
C ARG A 26 2.25 13.36 -3.76
N SER A 27 3.50 13.81 -3.89
CA SER A 27 4.35 14.15 -2.74
C SER A 27 3.99 15.51 -2.15
N ARG A 28 4.25 15.68 -0.85
CA ARG A 28 4.26 16.99 -0.20
C ARG A 28 5.50 17.82 -0.55
N HIS A 29 6.58 17.14 -0.89
CA HIS A 29 7.85 17.77 -1.25
C HIS A 29 7.88 17.94 -2.77
N GLY A 30 7.65 19.14 -3.25
CA GLY A 30 7.38 19.43 -4.66
C GLY A 30 8.60 19.49 -5.58
N ASP A 31 9.70 18.80 -5.31
CA ASP A 31 10.97 19.13 -5.99
C ASP A 31 11.67 17.99 -6.75
N CYS A 32 11.20 16.76 -6.70
CA CYS A 32 11.92 15.60 -7.27
C CYS A 32 11.17 14.76 -8.31
N GLY A 33 10.15 15.26 -8.99
CA GLY A 33 9.38 14.48 -9.97
C GLY A 33 9.71 14.77 -11.42
N MET A 34 9.29 13.86 -12.31
CA MET A 34 9.49 13.97 -13.77
C MET A 34 8.36 14.73 -14.48
N GLU A 35 7.24 15.00 -13.80
CA GLU A 35 6.07 15.65 -14.39
C GLU A 35 6.14 17.17 -14.17
N PHE A 36 6.23 17.92 -15.26
CA PHE A 36 6.22 19.39 -15.21
C PHE A 36 4.92 19.90 -14.59
N ARG A 37 5.02 20.77 -13.60
CA ARG A 37 3.88 21.38 -12.92
C ARG A 37 3.74 22.88 -13.21
N SER A 38 4.82 23.61 -13.06
CA SER A 38 4.84 25.06 -13.20
C SER A 38 6.29 25.57 -13.20
N HIS A 39 6.45 26.88 -13.34
CA HIS A 39 7.71 27.56 -13.10
C HIS A 39 7.72 28.22 -11.72
N ARG A 40 8.88 28.26 -11.10
CA ARG A 40 9.13 29.00 -9.85
C ARG A 40 10.30 29.94 -10.08
N PRO A 41 10.22 31.19 -9.59
CA PRO A 41 11.39 32.08 -9.62
C PRO A 41 12.58 31.44 -8.91
N LEU A 42 13.76 31.48 -9.54
CA LEU A 42 14.96 30.87 -8.97
C LEU A 42 15.30 31.47 -7.61
N MET A 43 15.13 32.79 -7.46
CA MET A 43 15.39 33.51 -6.22
C MET A 43 14.41 33.18 -5.08
N SER A 44 13.28 32.53 -5.41
CA SER A 44 12.27 32.09 -4.43
C SER A 44 12.41 30.61 -4.05
N GLY A 45 13.64 30.06 -4.14
CA GLY A 45 13.94 28.68 -3.76
C GLY A 45 13.77 27.66 -4.91
N GLY A 46 13.90 28.10 -6.16
CA GLY A 46 14.01 27.22 -7.31
C GLY A 46 15.36 26.50 -7.34
N ASP A 47 15.37 25.22 -7.79
CA ASP A 47 16.60 24.47 -7.98
C ASP A 47 17.35 24.99 -9.23
N PRO A 48 18.60 25.48 -9.10
CA PRO A 48 19.40 25.97 -10.23
C PRO A 48 19.64 24.91 -11.33
N ARG A 49 19.65 23.62 -10.95
CA ARG A 49 19.81 22.51 -11.89
C ARG A 49 18.63 22.34 -12.84
N ARG A 50 17.50 22.96 -12.49
CA ARG A 50 16.24 22.89 -13.26
C ARG A 50 15.89 24.22 -13.93
N LEU A 51 16.88 25.06 -14.11
CA LEU A 51 16.74 26.35 -14.79
C LEU A 51 16.11 26.15 -16.17
N ASP A 52 14.99 26.84 -16.41
CA ASP A 52 14.39 26.92 -17.74
C ASP A 52 14.86 28.20 -18.44
N VAL A 53 15.90 28.03 -19.26
CA VAL A 53 16.49 29.13 -20.00
C VAL A 53 15.49 29.79 -20.95
N GLN A 54 14.63 29.01 -21.61
CA GLN A 54 13.64 29.57 -22.53
C GLN A 54 12.57 30.38 -21.81
N ALA A 55 12.07 29.89 -20.68
CA ALA A 55 11.12 30.64 -19.87
C ALA A 55 11.76 31.91 -19.30
N SER A 56 12.99 31.84 -18.86
CA SER A 56 13.76 32.98 -18.34
C SER A 56 14.00 34.05 -19.39
N LEU A 57 14.37 33.66 -20.62
CA LEU A 57 14.60 34.60 -21.72
C LEU A 57 13.30 35.27 -22.23
N ARG A 58 12.14 34.65 -22.00
CA ARG A 58 10.82 35.21 -22.39
C ARG A 58 10.22 36.10 -21.31
N ASP A 59 10.81 36.14 -20.12
CA ASP A 59 10.32 36.97 -19.04
C ASP A 59 10.69 38.45 -19.31
N PRO A 60 9.71 39.34 -19.49
CA PRO A 60 9.97 40.76 -19.73
C PRO A 60 10.66 41.45 -18.57
N LEU A 61 10.58 40.89 -17.37
CA LEU A 61 11.20 41.42 -16.15
C LEU A 61 12.61 40.85 -15.90
N GLY A 62 13.12 39.97 -16.79
CA GLY A 62 14.46 39.38 -16.69
C GLY A 62 14.59 38.38 -15.53
N GLY A 63 13.48 37.79 -15.08
CA GLY A 63 13.48 36.79 -14.02
C GLY A 63 14.07 35.47 -14.45
N TRP A 64 14.77 34.79 -13.53
CA TRP A 64 15.26 33.43 -13.73
C TRP A 64 14.23 32.44 -13.23
N TRP A 65 13.80 31.51 -14.07
CA TRP A 65 12.74 30.57 -13.81
C TRP A 65 13.27 29.12 -13.76
N ALA A 66 12.94 28.40 -12.70
CA ALA A 66 13.20 26.97 -12.58
C ALA A 66 11.91 26.16 -12.80
N ARG A 67 12.04 25.02 -13.45
CA ARG A 67 10.93 24.07 -13.63
C ARG A 67 10.59 23.40 -12.31
N LEU A 68 9.36 23.52 -11.89
CA LEU A 68 8.80 22.79 -10.78
C LEU A 68 8.10 21.53 -11.29
N HIS A 69 8.57 20.37 -10.87
CA HIS A 69 7.96 19.10 -11.22
C HIS A 69 7.08 18.60 -10.08
N ALA A 70 5.97 17.93 -10.43
CA ALA A 70 5.18 17.25 -9.43
C ALA A 70 5.89 15.97 -9.03
N GLU A 71 6.30 15.88 -7.80
CA GLU A 71 6.87 14.65 -7.27
C GLU A 71 5.73 13.64 -7.02
N ARG A 72 5.89 12.44 -7.58
CA ARG A 72 5.09 11.30 -7.21
C ARG A 72 5.91 10.41 -6.29
N THR A 73 5.39 10.15 -5.12
CA THR A 73 6.05 9.33 -4.12
C THR A 73 5.31 8.03 -3.89
N SER A 74 6.04 6.98 -3.53
CA SER A 74 5.46 5.73 -3.11
C SER A 74 5.14 5.75 -1.63
N VAL A 75 4.10 5.00 -1.25
CA VAL A 75 3.66 4.87 0.15
C VAL A 75 3.64 3.40 0.55
N PRO A 76 3.85 3.09 1.84
CA PRO A 76 3.58 1.76 2.34
C PRO A 76 2.07 1.57 2.50
N VAL A 77 1.51 0.55 1.87
CA VAL A 77 0.12 0.10 2.04
C VAL A 77 0.15 -1.13 2.92
N VAL A 78 -0.39 -1.03 4.13
CA VAL A 78 -0.40 -2.14 5.10
C VAL A 78 -1.82 -2.61 5.31
N LEU A 79 -2.07 -3.89 5.03
CA LEU A 79 -3.32 -4.56 5.36
C LEU A 79 -3.24 -5.11 6.78
N VAL A 80 -4.13 -4.63 7.65
CA VAL A 80 -4.30 -5.17 9.00
C VAL A 80 -5.54 -6.06 9.01
N ALA A 81 -5.37 -7.32 9.35
CA ALA A 81 -6.43 -8.32 9.34
C ALA A 81 -6.59 -8.98 10.70
N ASP A 82 -7.83 -9.10 11.15
CA ASP A 82 -8.16 -9.96 12.29
C ASP A 82 -8.11 -11.42 11.84
N LEU A 83 -7.25 -12.22 12.46
CA LEU A 83 -7.07 -13.65 12.19
C LEU A 83 -7.60 -14.49 13.34
N SER A 84 -8.54 -13.98 14.14
CA SER A 84 -9.20 -14.73 15.22
C SER A 84 -10.02 -15.91 14.66
N ALA A 85 -10.43 -16.81 15.56
CA ALA A 85 -11.25 -17.99 15.23
C ALA A 85 -12.55 -17.63 14.48
N SER A 86 -13.07 -16.41 14.63
CA SER A 86 -14.24 -15.92 13.88
C SER A 86 -14.04 -15.91 12.37
N MET A 87 -12.80 -15.94 11.90
CA MET A 87 -12.46 -16.05 10.47
C MET A 87 -12.73 -17.44 9.88
N GLY A 88 -12.87 -18.48 10.73
CA GLY A 88 -13.30 -19.81 10.31
C GLY A 88 -14.79 -19.90 9.95
N PHE A 89 -15.59 -18.87 10.26
CA PHE A 89 -17.01 -18.88 9.93
C PHE A 89 -17.23 -18.85 8.41
N VAL A 90 -18.00 -19.83 7.94
CA VAL A 90 -18.38 -19.97 6.53
C VAL A 90 -19.84 -19.55 6.37
N GLY A 91 -20.07 -18.36 5.81
CA GLY A 91 -21.39 -17.89 5.39
C GLY A 91 -21.61 -18.17 3.88
N ARG A 92 -22.08 -17.16 3.13
CA ARG A 92 -22.18 -17.26 1.65
C ARG A 92 -20.83 -17.44 0.99
N GLN A 93 -19.77 -16.88 1.60
CA GLN A 93 -18.37 -17.03 1.19
C GLN A 93 -17.54 -17.26 2.45
N SER A 94 -16.45 -18.00 2.30
CA SER A 94 -15.46 -18.14 3.35
C SER A 94 -14.76 -16.81 3.58
N ARG A 95 -14.78 -16.30 4.81
CA ARG A 95 -14.07 -15.06 5.18
C ARG A 95 -12.58 -15.18 4.88
N ARG A 96 -12.02 -16.36 5.08
CA ARG A 96 -10.63 -16.70 4.75
C ARG A 96 -10.34 -16.51 3.26
N GLU A 97 -11.20 -17.02 2.38
CA GLU A 97 -11.05 -16.86 0.93
C GLU A 97 -11.15 -15.39 0.52
N VAL A 98 -12.11 -14.66 1.07
CA VAL A 98 -12.26 -13.22 0.81
C VAL A 98 -11.02 -12.44 1.26
N LEU A 99 -10.48 -12.74 2.44
CA LEU A 99 -9.26 -12.09 2.93
C LEU A 99 -8.05 -12.42 2.04
N ALA A 100 -7.90 -13.67 1.62
CA ALA A 100 -6.82 -14.09 0.74
C ALA A 100 -6.90 -13.39 -0.63
N ASP A 101 -8.09 -13.31 -1.22
CA ASP A 101 -8.32 -12.62 -2.50
C ASP A 101 -8.07 -11.12 -2.40
N LEU A 102 -8.50 -10.50 -1.29
CA LEU A 102 -8.22 -9.08 -0.99
C LEU A 102 -6.72 -8.84 -0.84
N THR A 103 -6.03 -9.72 -0.11
CA THR A 103 -4.58 -9.62 0.12
C THR A 103 -3.80 -9.68 -1.20
N ASP A 104 -4.10 -10.67 -2.05
CA ASP A 104 -3.44 -10.82 -3.36
C ASP A 104 -3.73 -9.61 -4.28
N SER A 105 -4.99 -9.18 -4.34
CA SER A 105 -5.41 -8.05 -5.19
C SER A 105 -4.83 -6.72 -4.71
N LEU A 106 -4.82 -6.46 -3.39
CA LEU A 106 -4.27 -5.22 -2.83
C LEU A 106 -2.75 -5.16 -2.99
N ALA A 107 -2.05 -6.27 -2.73
CA ALA A 107 -0.61 -6.36 -2.95
C ALA A 107 -0.23 -6.13 -4.42
N TRP A 108 -0.96 -6.74 -5.34
CA TRP A 108 -0.75 -6.57 -6.77
C TRP A 108 -1.00 -5.11 -7.19
N SER A 109 -2.09 -4.49 -6.72
CA SER A 109 -2.43 -3.10 -7.05
C SER A 109 -1.41 -2.12 -6.50
N ALA A 110 -0.96 -2.31 -5.25
CA ALA A 110 0.08 -1.48 -4.62
C ALA A 110 1.39 -1.56 -5.40
N GLN A 111 1.87 -2.77 -5.69
CA GLN A 111 3.12 -2.98 -6.42
C GLN A 111 3.06 -2.46 -7.85
N ARG A 112 1.92 -2.57 -8.52
CA ARG A 112 1.70 -2.00 -9.84
C ARG A 112 1.77 -0.46 -9.82
N GLY A 113 1.29 0.17 -8.76
CA GLY A 113 1.39 1.60 -8.51
C GLY A 113 2.78 2.06 -8.03
N GLY A 114 3.74 1.15 -7.84
CA GLY A 114 5.07 1.46 -7.29
C GLY A 114 5.10 1.59 -5.77
N ASP A 115 4.02 1.21 -5.08
CA ASP A 115 3.92 1.24 -3.63
C ASP A 115 4.49 -0.04 -2.99
N ALA A 116 4.84 0.04 -1.71
CA ALA A 116 5.21 -1.12 -0.92
C ALA A 116 3.97 -1.72 -0.27
N PHE A 117 3.83 -3.05 -0.29
CA PHE A 117 2.76 -3.76 0.39
C PHE A 117 3.27 -4.43 1.65
N GLY A 118 2.52 -4.30 2.75
CA GLY A 118 2.73 -4.96 4.02
C GLY A 118 1.47 -5.62 4.55
N PHE A 119 1.62 -6.53 5.50
CA PHE A 119 0.52 -7.22 6.14
C PHE A 119 0.78 -7.41 7.62
N VAL A 120 -0.25 -7.25 8.44
CA VAL A 120 -0.22 -7.55 9.87
C VAL A 120 -1.47 -8.36 10.21
N GLY A 121 -1.28 -9.60 10.58
CA GLY A 121 -2.32 -10.43 11.19
C GLY A 121 -2.42 -10.13 12.68
N ALA A 122 -3.63 -9.88 13.18
CA ALA A 122 -3.91 -9.62 14.58
C ALA A 122 -4.75 -10.76 15.16
N ALA A 123 -4.21 -11.48 16.13
CA ALA A 123 -4.93 -12.38 17.04
C ALA A 123 -4.06 -12.62 18.27
N THR A 124 -4.66 -13.15 19.34
CA THR A 124 -4.02 -13.23 20.66
C THR A 124 -2.75 -14.09 20.68
N ASP A 125 -2.64 -15.12 19.84
CA ASP A 125 -1.56 -16.11 19.86
C ASP A 125 -0.98 -16.39 18.48
N LEU A 126 -0.82 -15.34 17.64
CA LEU A 126 -0.30 -15.53 16.31
C LEU A 126 1.23 -15.55 16.27
N PRO A 127 1.81 -16.50 15.51
CA PRO A 127 3.24 -16.51 15.22
C PRO A 127 3.65 -15.27 14.37
N SER A 128 4.92 -14.88 14.49
CA SER A 128 5.49 -13.72 13.79
C SER A 128 5.43 -13.79 12.25
N HIS A 129 5.23 -14.99 11.67
CA HIS A 129 5.10 -15.13 10.21
C HIS A 129 3.83 -14.50 9.62
N TRP A 130 2.88 -14.09 10.44
CA TRP A 130 1.73 -13.28 10.01
C TRP A 130 2.04 -11.78 9.98
N GLN A 131 3.29 -11.42 10.02
CA GLN A 131 3.76 -10.05 9.84
C GLN A 131 4.64 -9.99 8.59
N LEU A 132 4.19 -9.25 7.58
CA LEU A 132 4.96 -8.93 6.40
C LEU A 132 5.29 -7.44 6.44
N PRO A 133 6.55 -7.06 6.68
CA PRO A 133 6.97 -5.67 6.55
C PRO A 133 6.71 -5.14 5.14
N PRO A 134 6.45 -3.83 4.97
CA PRO A 134 6.24 -3.27 3.65
C PRO A 134 7.36 -3.62 2.68
N THR A 135 7.02 -4.30 1.58
CA THR A 135 7.95 -4.77 0.56
C THR A 135 7.44 -4.45 -0.84
N ARG A 136 8.36 -4.25 -1.79
CA ARG A 136 8.08 -4.13 -3.22
C ARG A 136 8.32 -5.43 -3.97
N GLN A 137 8.67 -6.50 -3.27
CA GLN A 137 8.91 -7.80 -3.88
C GLN A 137 7.63 -8.33 -4.53
N ARG A 138 7.70 -8.56 -5.83
CA ARG A 138 6.58 -9.15 -6.59
C ARG A 138 6.29 -10.56 -6.09
N GLY A 139 5.00 -10.88 -5.97
CA GLY A 139 4.56 -12.20 -5.55
C GLY A 139 4.45 -12.39 -4.02
N ALA A 140 4.96 -11.48 -3.18
CA ALA A 140 4.84 -11.59 -1.73
C ALA A 140 3.37 -11.67 -1.28
N GLY A 141 2.48 -10.88 -1.88
CA GLY A 141 1.04 -10.93 -1.61
C GLY A 141 0.41 -12.27 -1.98
N ARG A 142 0.82 -12.87 -3.09
CA ARG A 142 0.32 -14.19 -3.52
C ARG A 142 0.74 -15.30 -2.57
N VAL A 143 2.00 -15.30 -2.13
CA VAL A 143 2.50 -16.28 -1.16
C VAL A 143 1.73 -16.17 0.16
N LEU A 144 1.51 -14.95 0.63
CA LEU A 144 0.72 -14.69 1.83
C LEU A 144 -0.75 -15.11 1.66
N ALA A 145 -1.38 -14.78 0.53
CA ALA A 145 -2.75 -15.20 0.23
C ALA A 145 -2.90 -16.72 0.20
N GLN A 146 -1.92 -17.43 -0.33
CA GLN A 146 -1.90 -18.88 -0.31
C GLN A 146 -1.74 -19.44 1.10
N ALA A 147 -0.90 -18.83 1.93
CA ALA A 147 -0.76 -19.18 3.34
C ALA A 147 -2.08 -18.95 4.11
N LEU A 148 -2.78 -17.83 3.84
CA LEU A 148 -4.09 -17.55 4.43
C LEU A 148 -5.14 -18.60 4.04
N ARG A 149 -5.15 -19.09 2.80
CA ARG A 149 -6.07 -20.14 2.35
C ARG A 149 -5.83 -21.48 3.03
N SER A 150 -4.58 -21.80 3.34
CA SER A 150 -4.19 -23.06 3.99
C SER A 150 -4.21 -23.01 5.52
N HIS A 151 -4.36 -21.81 6.12
CA HIS A 151 -4.38 -21.69 7.57
C HIS A 151 -5.69 -22.20 8.17
N ALA A 152 -5.61 -23.08 9.17
CA ALA A 152 -6.78 -23.53 9.92
C ALA A 152 -7.09 -22.51 11.04
N PHE A 153 -8.24 -21.85 10.93
CA PHE A 153 -8.75 -20.94 11.97
C PHE A 153 -9.60 -21.66 13.02
N ASP A 154 -9.77 -22.98 12.90
CA ASP A 154 -10.93 -23.70 13.46
C ASP A 154 -10.71 -24.35 14.81
N GLU A 155 -9.55 -24.33 15.45
CA GLU A 155 -9.33 -25.26 16.56
C GLU A 155 -9.38 -24.71 17.99
N VAL A 156 -9.69 -23.43 18.21
CA VAL A 156 -9.72 -22.90 19.60
C VAL A 156 -11.10 -22.84 20.22
N SER A 157 -12.18 -22.96 19.44
CA SER A 157 -13.55 -22.77 19.93
C SER A 157 -14.26 -24.04 20.45
N GLY A 158 -13.67 -25.21 20.30
CA GLY A 158 -14.33 -26.50 20.61
C GLY A 158 -14.15 -27.04 22.03
N ARG A 159 -13.22 -26.52 22.83
CA ARG A 159 -12.88 -27.14 24.12
C ARG A 159 -13.44 -26.51 25.39
N SER A 160 -14.10 -25.36 25.28
CA SER A 160 -14.67 -24.72 26.49
C SER A 160 -16.14 -25.01 26.80
N ALA A 161 -16.83 -25.73 25.92
CA ALA A 161 -18.27 -25.98 26.13
C ALA A 161 -18.61 -27.38 26.68
N GLN A 162 -17.64 -28.26 26.90
CA GLN A 162 -17.89 -29.65 27.35
C GLN A 162 -17.48 -29.95 28.79
N GLY A 163 -17.11 -28.93 29.57
CA GLY A 163 -16.62 -29.06 30.95
C GLY A 163 -17.63 -28.74 32.05
N MET A 164 -18.91 -28.46 31.75
CA MET A 164 -19.91 -28.16 32.82
C MET A 164 -21.23 -28.90 32.63
N LYS A 165 -21.15 -30.23 32.60
CA LYS A 165 -22.30 -31.10 32.98
C LYS A 165 -21.75 -32.22 33.84
N GLY A 166 -21.97 -32.10 35.14
CA GLY A 166 -21.73 -33.18 36.07
C GLY A 166 -21.28 -32.68 37.44
N VAL A 167 -22.15 -32.19 38.27
CA VAL A 167 -22.39 -32.57 39.68
C VAL A 167 -23.81 -32.22 39.99
#